data_349d8df949c1180f3e55290c8dd36619
#
_entry.id   349d8df949c1180f3e55290c8dd36619
#
_cell.length_a   1.000
_cell.length_b   1.000
_cell.length_c   1.000
_cell.angle_alpha   90.00
_cell.angle_beta   90.00
_cell.angle_gamma   90.00
#
_symmetry.space_group_name_H-M   'P 1'
#
loop_
_entity.id
_entity.type
_entity.pdbx_description
1 polymer ?
#
loop_
_entity_poly.entity_id
_entity_poly.type
_entity_poly.pdbx_seq_one_letter_code
_entity_poly.pdbx_strand_id
1 'polypeptide(L)'
;MMNDRRDFMIASLMAFAAPALRVEGRIEGQQPTANASRPVATKDAPKVNLDGWQMTATEITIPPGAPPGRKHRHPGFVIGYVLEGQYSFAVNDQAPQVINAGQMFFESFDAPGEVHSASGNASATQPVKFLAIVFTKKGDPVTIPG
;
A
#
# COMPACT_ATOMS: atom_id res chain seq x y z
N MET A 1 30.82 -12.84 -88.95
CA MET A 1 29.39 -13.00 -89.14
C MET A 1 28.72 -13.28 -87.85
N MET A 2 27.62 -12.66 -87.56
CA MET A 2 26.73 -12.69 -86.44
C MET A 2 27.14 -11.81 -85.22
N ASN A 3 26.55 -10.63 -85.26
CA ASN A 3 26.38 -9.69 -84.16
C ASN A 3 25.35 -10.26 -83.20
N ASP A 4 25.69 -10.31 -81.93
CA ASP A 4 24.68 -10.50 -80.91
C ASP A 4 24.76 -9.33 -79.90
N ARG A 5 23.83 -8.40 -80.06
CA ARG A 5 23.67 -7.27 -79.16
C ARG A 5 22.68 -7.66 -78.08
N ARG A 6 23.22 -7.87 -76.87
CA ARG A 6 22.39 -8.02 -75.67
C ARG A 6 22.11 -6.64 -75.09
N ASP A 7 20.86 -6.21 -75.30
CA ASP A 7 20.34 -5.03 -74.62
C ASP A 7 20.13 -5.27 -73.16
N PHE A 8 20.92 -4.60 -72.31
CA PHE A 8 20.71 -4.57 -70.89
C PHE A 8 19.63 -3.53 -70.58
N MET A 9 18.43 -3.98 -70.25
CA MET A 9 17.41 -3.13 -69.63
C MET A 9 17.79 -2.86 -68.17
N ILE A 10 18.13 -1.61 -67.91
CA ILE A 10 18.29 -1.11 -66.52
C ILE A 10 16.90 -0.80 -65.97
N ALA A 11 16.38 -1.64 -65.10
CA ALA A 11 15.18 -1.38 -64.35
C ALA A 11 15.49 -0.42 -63.20
N SER A 12 15.06 0.83 -63.33
CA SER A 12 15.12 1.80 -62.24
C SER A 12 14.10 1.43 -61.15
N LEU A 13 14.59 0.98 -60.02
CA LEU A 13 13.79 0.80 -58.82
C LEU A 13 13.60 2.17 -58.14
N MET A 14 12.44 2.78 -58.35
CA MET A 14 12.05 3.95 -57.56
C MET A 14 11.63 3.48 -56.16
N ALA A 15 12.48 3.74 -55.16
CA ALA A 15 12.13 3.56 -53.75
C ALA A 15 11.21 4.70 -53.31
N PHE A 16 9.95 4.40 -53.09
CA PHE A 16 9.03 5.31 -52.40
C PHE A 16 9.35 5.31 -50.92
N ALA A 17 10.01 6.35 -50.45
CA ALA A 17 10.15 6.63 -49.03
C ALA A 17 8.79 7.13 -48.49
N ALA A 18 8.10 6.28 -47.75
CA ALA A 18 6.93 6.70 -46.99
C ALA A 18 7.37 7.61 -45.79
N PRO A 19 6.74 8.76 -45.60
CA PRO A 19 7.04 9.57 -44.42
C PRO A 19 6.57 8.82 -43.17
N ALA A 20 7.52 8.49 -42.28
CA ALA A 20 7.21 8.00 -40.95
C ALA A 20 6.53 9.14 -40.18
N LEU A 21 5.22 9.04 -39.96
CA LEU A 21 4.52 9.88 -39.02
C LEU A 21 5.06 9.58 -37.61
N ARG A 22 5.95 10.43 -37.13
CA ARG A 22 6.37 10.45 -35.74
C ARG A 22 5.21 11.03 -34.93
N VAL A 23 4.35 10.18 -34.37
CA VAL A 23 3.41 10.60 -33.34
C VAL A 23 4.24 10.79 -32.06
N GLU A 24 4.73 12.00 -31.86
CA GLU A 24 5.22 12.43 -30.58
C GLU A 24 4.01 12.63 -29.67
N GLY A 25 3.53 11.52 -29.11
CA GLY A 25 2.58 11.54 -28.03
C GLY A 25 3.28 12.10 -26.78
N ARG A 26 3.27 13.42 -26.65
CA ARG A 26 3.59 14.08 -25.39
C ARG A 26 2.49 13.68 -24.41
N ILE A 27 2.76 12.71 -23.54
CA ILE A 27 1.95 12.48 -22.36
C ILE A 27 2.21 13.70 -21.47
N GLU A 28 1.41 14.74 -21.67
CA GLU A 28 1.32 15.80 -20.69
C GLU A 28 0.74 15.14 -19.43
N GLY A 29 1.62 14.81 -18.49
CA GLY A 29 1.23 14.46 -17.15
C GLY A 29 0.44 15.65 -16.62
N GLN A 30 -0.89 15.51 -16.58
CA GLN A 30 -1.78 16.51 -16.01
C GLN A 30 -1.39 16.64 -14.54
N GLN A 31 -0.60 17.65 -14.21
CA GLN A 31 -0.38 18.02 -12.81
C GLN A 31 -1.76 18.35 -12.21
N PRO A 32 -2.09 17.81 -11.04
CA PRO A 32 -3.33 18.18 -10.37
C PRO A 32 -3.38 19.71 -10.25
N THR A 33 -4.38 20.32 -10.83
CA THR A 33 -4.54 21.78 -10.85
C THR A 33 -5.01 22.35 -9.51
N ALA A 34 -5.32 21.47 -8.53
CA ALA A 34 -5.73 21.84 -7.18
C ALA A 34 -5.36 20.73 -6.19
N ASN A 35 -5.14 21.11 -4.93
CA ASN A 35 -4.99 20.16 -3.83
C ASN A 35 -6.31 19.41 -3.64
N ALA A 36 -6.26 18.08 -3.61
CA ALA A 36 -7.41 17.23 -3.32
C ALA A 36 -7.25 16.62 -1.91
N SER A 37 -8.32 16.64 -1.13
CA SER A 37 -8.36 16.00 0.19
C SER A 37 -9.66 15.21 0.33
N ARG A 38 -9.59 14.08 1.03
CA ARG A 38 -10.77 13.27 1.37
C ARG A 38 -10.59 12.70 2.78
N PRO A 39 -11.65 12.61 3.59
CA PRO A 39 -11.62 11.83 4.82
C PRO A 39 -11.34 10.36 4.48
N VAL A 40 -10.43 9.71 5.22
CA VAL A 40 -10.15 8.27 5.10
C VAL A 40 -11.00 7.50 6.11
N ALA A 41 -11.10 8.02 7.32
CA ALA A 41 -11.93 7.49 8.39
C ALA A 41 -12.36 8.61 9.34
N THR A 42 -13.45 8.38 10.06
CA THR A 42 -13.88 9.19 11.20
C THR A 42 -14.24 8.24 12.33
N LYS A 43 -13.69 8.47 13.51
CA LYS A 43 -13.95 7.67 14.73
C LYS A 43 -13.92 8.59 15.94
N ASP A 44 -14.77 8.31 16.91
CA ASP A 44 -14.74 9.02 18.18
C ASP A 44 -13.40 8.82 18.87
N ALA A 45 -12.86 9.90 19.43
CA ALA A 45 -11.64 9.83 20.22
C ALA A 45 -11.87 9.04 21.52
N PRO A 46 -10.89 8.26 22.00
CA PRO A 46 -11.00 7.58 23.27
C PRO A 46 -11.15 8.60 24.39
N LYS A 47 -11.98 8.27 25.40
CA LYS A 47 -12.24 9.15 26.57
C LYS A 47 -11.11 8.98 27.60
N VAL A 48 -9.90 9.41 27.25
CA VAL A 48 -8.71 9.33 28.11
C VAL A 48 -8.06 10.70 28.27
N ASN A 49 -7.50 10.97 29.47
CA ASN A 49 -6.57 12.07 29.63
C ASN A 49 -5.19 11.62 29.13
N LEU A 50 -4.62 12.33 28.17
CA LEU A 50 -3.33 12.02 27.57
C LEU A 50 -2.12 12.58 28.34
N ASP A 51 -2.33 13.20 29.51
CA ASP A 51 -1.21 13.65 30.35
C ASP A 51 -0.33 12.44 30.76
N GLY A 52 0.96 12.56 30.52
CA GLY A 52 1.92 11.48 30.77
C GLY A 52 1.89 10.33 29.75
N TRP A 53 1.18 10.48 28.63
CA TRP A 53 1.21 9.52 27.54
C TRP A 53 2.35 9.81 26.55
N GLN A 54 2.65 8.84 25.76
CA GLN A 54 3.57 8.91 24.62
C GLN A 54 2.95 8.25 23.39
N MET A 55 3.40 8.65 22.23
CA MET A 55 3.06 8.06 20.95
C MET A 55 4.28 7.35 20.37
N THR A 56 4.10 6.12 19.93
CA THR A 56 5.12 5.36 19.20
C THR A 56 4.57 5.04 17.81
N ALA A 57 5.20 5.55 16.77
CA ALA A 57 4.87 5.23 15.39
C ALA A 57 5.87 4.21 14.84
N THR A 58 5.37 3.10 14.30
CA THR A 58 6.19 2.02 13.74
C THR A 58 5.69 1.67 12.35
N GLU A 59 6.57 1.69 11.37
CA GLU A 59 6.31 1.13 10.05
C GLU A 59 6.62 -0.37 10.08
N ILE A 60 5.66 -1.18 9.65
CA ILE A 60 5.74 -2.65 9.69
C ILE A 60 5.54 -3.17 8.28
N THR A 61 6.43 -4.09 7.86
CA THR A 61 6.30 -4.83 6.60
C THR A 61 6.21 -6.32 6.90
N ILE A 62 5.15 -6.97 6.40
CA ILE A 62 4.96 -8.43 6.52
C ILE A 62 5.02 -9.03 5.12
N PRO A 63 6.02 -9.90 4.83
CA PRO A 63 6.11 -10.55 3.53
C PRO A 63 4.95 -11.55 3.32
N PRO A 64 4.67 -11.94 2.05
CA PRO A 64 3.69 -12.98 1.76
C PRO A 64 4.13 -14.31 2.38
N GLY A 65 3.17 -15.08 2.90
CA GLY A 65 3.42 -16.38 3.53
C GLY A 65 4.09 -16.33 4.91
N ALA A 66 4.32 -15.14 5.48
CA ALA A 66 4.79 -15.02 6.85
C ALA A 66 3.76 -15.59 7.83
N PRO A 67 4.20 -16.24 8.93
CA PRO A 67 3.27 -16.71 9.96
C PRO A 67 2.52 -15.53 10.57
N PRO A 68 1.27 -15.74 11.01
CA PRO A 68 0.51 -14.70 11.71
C PRO A 68 1.24 -14.22 12.96
N GLY A 69 1.10 -12.94 13.28
CA GLY A 69 1.57 -12.37 14.53
C GLY A 69 0.94 -13.05 15.74
N ARG A 70 1.68 -13.07 16.85
CA ARG A 70 1.16 -13.61 18.13
C ARG A 70 0.04 -12.70 18.63
N LYS A 71 -0.95 -13.29 19.29
CA LYS A 71 -1.97 -12.54 20.03
C LYS A 71 -1.30 -11.65 21.06
N HIS A 72 -1.70 -10.41 21.12
CA HIS A 72 -1.16 -9.41 22.03
C HIS A 72 -2.18 -8.32 22.34
N ARG A 73 -1.86 -7.44 23.27
CA ARG A 73 -2.62 -6.24 23.62
C ARG A 73 -1.69 -5.03 23.59
N HIS A 74 -2.27 -3.88 23.43
CA HIS A 74 -1.61 -2.62 23.70
C HIS A 74 -2.18 -2.03 25.01
N PRO A 75 -1.35 -1.65 26.00
CA PRO A 75 -1.84 -0.97 27.21
C PRO A 75 -2.23 0.49 26.91
N GLY A 76 -3.00 0.68 25.86
CA GLY A 76 -3.42 1.95 25.31
C GLY A 76 -4.30 1.74 24.09
N PHE A 77 -4.22 2.62 23.10
CA PHE A 77 -4.99 2.50 21.87
C PHE A 77 -4.09 2.62 20.62
N VAL A 78 -4.57 2.11 19.51
CA VAL A 78 -3.83 2.08 18.25
C VAL A 78 -4.63 2.73 17.14
N ILE A 79 -3.91 3.48 16.33
CA ILE A 79 -4.38 3.97 15.03
C ILE A 79 -3.45 3.39 13.97
N GLY A 80 -3.99 2.62 13.03
CA GLY A 80 -3.21 2.05 11.95
C GLY A 80 -3.66 2.54 10.58
N TYR A 81 -2.72 2.62 9.64
CA TYR A 81 -2.98 2.98 8.25
C TYR A 81 -2.20 2.06 7.32
N VAL A 82 -2.89 1.37 6.42
CA VAL A 82 -2.26 0.48 5.46
C VAL A 82 -1.72 1.31 4.29
N LEU A 83 -0.41 1.24 4.10
CA LEU A 83 0.32 1.94 3.05
C LEU A 83 0.30 1.15 1.74
N GLU A 84 0.54 -0.17 1.82
CA GLU A 84 0.63 -1.06 0.68
C GLU A 84 0.04 -2.44 1.02
N GLY A 85 -0.53 -3.12 0.03
CA GLY A 85 -1.00 -4.49 0.17
C GLY A 85 -2.31 -4.65 0.94
N GLN A 86 -2.45 -5.79 1.60
CA GLN A 86 -3.66 -6.23 2.29
C GLN A 86 -3.33 -6.78 3.67
N TYR A 87 -3.84 -6.13 4.71
CA TYR A 87 -3.61 -6.49 6.10
C TYR A 87 -4.78 -7.31 6.65
N SER A 88 -4.49 -8.48 7.21
CA SER A 88 -5.47 -9.29 7.94
C SER A 88 -5.49 -8.85 9.40
N PHE A 89 -6.61 -8.33 9.85
CA PHE A 89 -6.79 -7.69 11.14
C PHE A 89 -8.01 -8.22 11.87
N ALA A 90 -7.88 -8.56 13.14
CA ALA A 90 -9.01 -8.79 14.03
C ALA A 90 -8.66 -8.41 15.47
N VAL A 91 -9.66 -7.99 16.22
CA VAL A 91 -9.58 -7.79 17.67
C VAL A 91 -10.58 -8.68 18.39
N ASN A 92 -10.21 -9.15 19.56
CA ASN A 92 -11.00 -10.05 20.42
C ASN A 92 -11.43 -11.32 19.63
N ASP A 93 -12.69 -11.68 19.70
CA ASP A 93 -13.25 -12.86 19.01
C ASP A 93 -13.87 -12.55 17.64
N GLN A 94 -13.57 -11.37 17.08
CA GLN A 94 -14.08 -10.98 15.76
C GLN A 94 -13.40 -11.81 14.65
N ALA A 95 -14.15 -12.07 13.59
CA ALA A 95 -13.58 -12.67 12.39
C ALA A 95 -12.56 -11.71 11.75
N PRO A 96 -11.43 -12.24 11.23
CA PRO A 96 -10.46 -11.41 10.54
C PRO A 96 -11.06 -10.63 9.36
N GLN A 97 -10.75 -9.37 9.29
CA GLN A 97 -11.10 -8.46 8.19
C GLN A 97 -9.87 -8.15 7.36
N VAL A 98 -10.06 -7.91 6.07
CA VAL A 98 -9.00 -7.45 5.18
C VAL A 98 -9.05 -5.92 5.09
N ILE A 99 -7.99 -5.29 5.56
CA ILE A 99 -7.79 -3.84 5.47
C ILE A 99 -6.86 -3.58 4.28
N ASN A 100 -7.36 -2.89 3.27
CA ASN A 100 -6.61 -2.61 2.05
C ASN A 100 -5.76 -1.34 2.18
N ALA A 101 -4.79 -1.18 1.27
CA ALA A 101 -4.03 0.06 1.15
C ALA A 101 -4.95 1.28 1.06
N GLY A 102 -4.63 2.33 1.82
CA GLY A 102 -5.45 3.53 1.95
C GLY A 102 -6.57 3.44 2.97
N GLN A 103 -6.69 2.34 3.72
CA GLN A 103 -7.66 2.16 4.79
C GLN A 103 -7.00 2.19 6.18
N MET A 104 -7.81 2.46 7.20
CA MET A 104 -7.38 2.52 8.60
C MET A 104 -7.96 1.37 9.41
N PHE A 105 -7.25 1.01 10.48
CA PHE A 105 -7.74 0.13 11.55
C PHE A 105 -7.50 0.79 12.91
N PHE A 106 -8.23 0.33 13.91
CA PHE A 106 -8.18 0.90 15.24
C PHE A 106 -8.28 -0.20 16.28
N GLU A 107 -7.54 -0.04 17.39
CA GLU A 107 -7.68 -0.85 18.59
C GLU A 107 -8.05 0.09 19.74
N SER A 108 -9.18 -0.17 20.39
CA SER A 108 -9.72 0.70 21.42
C SER A 108 -9.06 0.43 22.78
N PHE A 109 -8.99 1.47 23.59
CA PHE A 109 -8.60 1.35 24.99
C PHE A 109 -9.86 1.19 25.87
N ASP A 110 -10.45 0.01 25.82
CA ASP A 110 -11.42 -0.42 26.82
C ASP A 110 -10.69 -1.41 27.73
N ALA A 111 -10.43 -0.99 28.99
CA ALA A 111 -9.62 -1.79 29.92
C ALA A 111 -10.15 -3.22 30.04
N PRO A 112 -9.31 -4.26 29.93
CA PRO A 112 -7.84 -4.26 29.89
C PRO A 112 -7.19 -4.05 28.53
N GLY A 113 -7.89 -3.49 27.54
CA GLY A 113 -7.48 -3.35 26.15
C GLY A 113 -7.96 -4.52 25.27
N GLU A 114 -8.23 -4.24 24.01
CA GLU A 114 -8.60 -5.27 23.04
C GLU A 114 -7.43 -6.21 22.77
N VAL A 115 -7.74 -7.51 22.62
CA VAL A 115 -6.74 -8.48 22.12
C VAL A 115 -6.64 -8.34 20.62
N HIS A 116 -5.49 -7.96 20.12
CA HIS A 116 -5.17 -8.07 18.70
C HIS A 116 -5.04 -9.56 18.35
N SER A 117 -6.12 -10.15 17.91
CA SER A 117 -6.25 -11.61 17.74
C SER A 117 -5.80 -12.11 16.38
N ALA A 118 -5.84 -11.26 15.35
CA ALA A 118 -5.29 -11.55 14.02
C ALA A 118 -4.46 -10.37 13.52
N SER A 119 -3.20 -10.67 13.18
CA SER A 119 -2.25 -9.74 12.58
C SER A 119 -1.45 -10.49 11.53
N GLY A 120 -1.61 -10.15 10.25
CA GLY A 120 -0.92 -10.88 9.19
C GLY A 120 -1.07 -10.25 7.81
N ASN A 121 -0.38 -10.85 6.86
CA ASN A 121 -0.55 -10.52 5.45
C ASN A 121 -1.69 -11.35 4.87
N ALA A 122 -2.71 -10.70 4.29
CA ALA A 122 -3.82 -11.39 3.64
C ALA A 122 -3.51 -11.83 2.21
N SER A 123 -2.41 -11.35 1.61
CA SER A 123 -1.98 -11.72 0.27
C SER A 123 -0.96 -12.85 0.30
N ALA A 124 -1.12 -13.82 -0.59
CA ALA A 124 -0.15 -14.92 -0.79
C ALA A 124 1.06 -14.51 -1.65
N THR A 125 1.01 -13.36 -2.33
CA THR A 125 2.00 -13.00 -3.35
C THR A 125 2.62 -11.62 -3.17
N GLN A 126 1.96 -10.71 -2.45
CA GLN A 126 2.41 -9.32 -2.27
C GLN A 126 2.65 -9.03 -0.78
N PRO A 127 3.67 -8.27 -0.42
CA PRO A 127 3.86 -7.83 0.95
C PRO A 127 2.75 -6.86 1.37
N VAL A 128 2.49 -6.77 2.66
CA VAL A 128 1.72 -5.69 3.26
C VAL A 128 2.64 -4.76 4.03
N LYS A 129 2.42 -3.46 3.91
CA LYS A 129 3.11 -2.42 4.68
C LYS A 129 2.08 -1.52 5.35
N PHE A 130 2.26 -1.24 6.62
CA PHE A 130 1.37 -0.34 7.35
C PHE A 130 2.12 0.45 8.43
N LEU A 131 1.56 1.59 8.79
CA LEU A 131 2.00 2.39 9.92
C LEU A 131 1.08 2.10 11.10
N ALA A 132 1.64 1.67 12.22
CA ALA A 132 0.96 1.54 13.51
C ALA A 132 1.40 2.68 14.43
N ILE A 133 0.45 3.43 14.94
CA ILE A 133 0.66 4.53 15.89
C ILE A 133 0.03 4.11 17.20
N VAL A 134 0.86 3.76 18.17
CA VAL A 134 0.43 3.24 19.48
C VAL A 134 0.58 4.34 20.53
N PHE A 135 -0.49 4.59 21.27
CA PHE A 135 -0.51 5.52 22.40
C PHE A 135 -0.50 4.72 23.70
N THR A 136 0.51 4.92 24.54
CA THR A 136 0.66 4.30 25.86
C THR A 136 1.09 5.32 26.91
N LYS A 137 0.93 5.01 28.19
CA LYS A 137 1.57 5.83 29.23
C LYS A 137 3.09 5.72 29.11
N LYS A 138 3.79 6.78 29.46
CA LYS A 138 5.27 6.77 29.53
C LYS A 138 5.75 5.67 30.48
N GLY A 139 6.65 4.82 29.99
CA GLY A 139 7.21 3.71 30.74
C GLY A 139 6.46 2.39 30.54
N ASP A 140 5.25 2.39 30.00
CA ASP A 140 4.55 1.16 29.63
C ASP A 140 5.16 0.55 28.35
N PRO A 141 5.17 -0.78 28.23
CA PRO A 141 5.56 -1.44 27.00
C PRO A 141 4.57 -1.12 25.88
N VAL A 142 5.03 -1.15 24.65
CA VAL A 142 4.15 -0.95 23.48
C VAL A 142 3.18 -2.12 23.32
N THR A 143 3.60 -3.33 23.70
CA THR A 143 2.82 -4.58 23.57
C THR A 143 2.97 -5.43 24.82
N ILE A 144 1.88 -6.10 25.22
CA ILE A 144 1.85 -7.11 26.26
C ILE A 144 1.20 -8.40 25.73
N PRO A 145 1.45 -9.59 26.30
CA PRO A 145 0.77 -10.82 25.87
C PRO A 145 -0.75 -10.69 25.92
N GLY A 146 -1.42 -11.27 24.89
CA GLY A 146 -2.89 -11.26 24.76
C GLY A 146 -3.55 -12.43 25.48
#